data_eb7194f57187fc23b28d01a1a0493b31
#
_entry.id   eb7194f57187fc23b28d01a1a0493b31
#
_cell.length_a   1.000
_cell.length_b   1.000
_cell.length_c   1.000
_cell.angle_alpha   90.00
_cell.angle_beta   90.00
_cell.angle_gamma   90.00
#
_symmetry.space_group_name_H-M   'P 1'
#
loop_
_entity.id
_entity.type
_entity.pdbx_description
1 polymer ?
#
loop_
_entity_poly.entity_id
_entity_poly.type
_entity_poly.pdbx_seq_one_letter_code
_entity_poly.pdbx_strand_id
1 'polypeptide(L)'
;DLHIGKRVNEFSMIEDQKYILERILDLAEKEMPDGVILAGDIYDKQIPSAEAVQVFDEFITRLAERKFPVFVISGNHDSAERLAFGGRLLNSRGIYLSPVYDGTVMKIPIADQYGTVWIHLLPFIRPAAVRRVFEDESDLITDVQSAVRAVISHMEIDPNERNILVAHQFVTGASRCESEDIQIGGLDNIDASVFEAFDYTALGHIHS
;
A
#
# COMPACT_ATOMS: atom_id res chain seq x y z
N ASP A 1 0.43 4.94 -5.85
CA ASP A 1 1.21 4.50 -7.03
C ASP A 1 2.19 5.60 -7.42
N LEU A 2 3.43 5.54 -6.92
CA LEU A 2 4.46 6.55 -7.24
C LEU A 2 5.29 6.16 -8.44
N HIS A 3 5.50 4.85 -8.65
CA HIS A 3 6.31 4.28 -9.71
C HIS A 3 7.66 5.00 -9.88
N ILE A 4 8.36 5.27 -8.75
CA ILE A 4 9.63 6.00 -8.78
C ILE A 4 10.65 5.24 -9.64
N GLY A 5 11.28 5.96 -10.58
CA GLY A 5 12.20 5.39 -11.56
C GLY A 5 11.52 4.97 -12.88
N LYS A 6 10.25 5.33 -13.08
CA LYS A 6 9.52 5.08 -14.34
C LYS A 6 10.24 5.71 -15.54
N ARG A 7 10.21 5.00 -16.67
CA ARG A 7 10.71 5.49 -17.96
C ARG A 7 9.58 5.42 -18.98
N VAL A 8 9.42 6.48 -19.75
CA VAL A 8 8.46 6.57 -20.86
C VAL A 8 9.23 6.78 -22.15
N ASN A 9 9.10 5.90 -23.10
CA ASN A 9 9.87 5.94 -24.38
C ASN A 9 11.36 6.16 -24.16
N GLU A 10 11.96 5.43 -23.21
CA GLU A 10 13.35 5.52 -22.78
C GLU A 10 13.76 6.80 -22.03
N PHE A 11 12.89 7.80 -21.92
CA PHE A 11 13.15 8.99 -21.09
C PHE A 11 12.89 8.68 -19.62
N SER A 12 13.83 9.08 -18.77
CA SER A 12 13.67 8.99 -17.32
C SER A 12 12.70 10.05 -16.83
N MET A 13 11.72 9.63 -16.01
CA MET A 13 10.76 10.54 -15.39
C MET A 13 11.21 11.03 -14.01
N ILE A 14 12.44 10.70 -13.60
CA ILE A 14 12.87 10.91 -12.21
C ILE A 14 12.84 12.38 -11.77
N GLU A 15 13.16 13.31 -12.65
CA GLU A 15 13.12 14.74 -12.34
C GLU A 15 11.68 15.26 -12.18
N ASP A 16 10.77 14.79 -13.02
CA ASP A 16 9.34 15.11 -12.88
C ASP A 16 8.79 14.50 -11.59
N GLN A 17 9.22 13.28 -11.23
CA GLN A 17 8.84 12.62 -10.00
C GLN A 17 9.38 13.36 -8.77
N LYS A 18 10.63 13.79 -8.77
CA LYS A 18 11.19 14.67 -7.72
C LYS A 18 10.34 15.92 -7.55
N TYR A 19 10.01 16.59 -8.67
CA TYR A 19 9.17 17.79 -8.63
C TYR A 19 7.80 17.52 -8.00
N ILE A 20 7.12 16.44 -8.38
CA ILE A 20 5.81 16.09 -7.82
C ILE A 20 5.91 15.74 -6.33
N LEU A 21 6.94 14.99 -5.92
CA LEU A 21 7.15 14.67 -4.50
C LEU A 21 7.38 15.94 -3.66
N GLU A 22 8.11 16.95 -4.19
CA GLU A 22 8.21 18.26 -3.55
C GLU A 22 6.85 18.93 -3.38
N ARG A 23 6.01 18.90 -4.42
CA ARG A 23 4.66 19.49 -4.36
C ARG A 23 3.77 18.77 -3.34
N ILE A 24 3.94 17.44 -3.18
CA ILE A 24 3.24 16.66 -2.15
C ILE A 24 3.70 17.10 -0.75
N LEU A 25 5.00 17.32 -0.55
CA LEU A 25 5.53 17.84 0.72
C LEU A 25 5.00 19.24 1.05
N ASP A 26 4.99 20.15 0.07
CA ASP A 26 4.41 21.50 0.21
C ASP A 26 2.92 21.42 0.61
N LEU A 27 2.18 20.50 -0.03
CA LEU A 27 0.77 20.31 0.27
C LEU A 27 0.56 19.74 1.67
N ALA A 28 1.37 18.75 2.08
CA ALA A 28 1.32 18.19 3.42
C ALA A 28 1.62 19.26 4.49
N GLU A 29 2.60 20.13 4.26
CA GLU A 29 2.88 21.25 5.16
C GLU A 29 1.71 22.25 5.27
N LYS A 30 1.05 22.51 4.16
CA LYS A 30 -0.08 23.45 4.12
C LYS A 30 -1.34 22.87 4.78
N GLU A 31 -1.67 21.62 4.48
CA GLU A 31 -2.92 20.99 4.92
C GLU A 31 -2.79 20.30 6.30
N MET A 32 -1.55 20.06 6.78
CA MET A 32 -1.26 19.45 8.08
C MET A 32 -2.06 18.17 8.36
N PRO A 33 -1.98 17.15 7.49
CA PRO A 33 -2.73 15.91 7.68
C PRO A 33 -2.25 15.14 8.92
N ASP A 34 -3.12 14.29 9.48
CA ASP A 34 -2.79 13.41 10.60
C ASP A 34 -1.86 12.25 10.20
N GLY A 35 -1.66 12.04 8.90
CA GLY A 35 -0.74 11.05 8.35
C GLY A 35 -0.76 11.00 6.84
N VAL A 36 0.22 10.30 6.26
CA VAL A 36 0.36 10.13 4.81
C VAL A 36 0.30 8.64 4.47
N ILE A 37 -0.58 8.26 3.56
CA ILE A 37 -0.73 6.87 3.08
C ILE A 37 -0.10 6.74 1.69
N LEU A 38 0.78 5.75 1.53
CA LEU A 38 1.37 5.34 0.28
C LEU A 38 0.90 3.91 -0.04
N ALA A 39 -0.12 3.81 -0.87
CA ALA A 39 -0.86 2.58 -1.10
C ALA A 39 -0.24 1.71 -2.21
N GLY A 40 1.04 1.37 -2.08
CA GLY A 40 1.76 0.46 -2.97
C GLY A 40 2.34 1.11 -4.22
N ASP A 41 3.02 0.30 -5.03
CA ASP A 41 3.76 0.68 -6.24
C ASP A 41 4.63 1.91 -6.03
N ILE A 42 5.48 1.79 -5.00
CA ILE A 42 6.46 2.82 -4.64
C ILE A 42 7.48 2.97 -5.75
N TYR A 43 7.99 1.84 -6.24
CA TYR A 43 8.94 1.76 -7.34
C TYR A 43 8.30 1.22 -8.62
N ASP A 44 8.83 1.61 -9.76
CA ASP A 44 8.38 1.10 -11.07
C ASP A 44 8.79 -0.37 -11.30
N LYS A 45 9.78 -0.86 -10.55
CA LYS A 45 10.33 -2.23 -10.72
C LYS A 45 10.75 -2.82 -9.38
N GLN A 46 10.65 -4.16 -9.28
CA GLN A 46 11.09 -4.92 -8.10
C GLN A 46 12.56 -4.70 -7.72
N ILE A 47 13.40 -4.36 -8.69
CA ILE A 47 14.79 -3.95 -8.48
C ILE A 47 14.92 -2.50 -8.94
N PRO A 48 14.68 -1.53 -8.05
CA PRO A 48 14.78 -0.12 -8.38
C PRO A 48 16.23 0.30 -8.61
N SER A 49 16.43 1.37 -9.38
CA SER A 49 17.75 2.00 -9.49
C SER A 49 18.17 2.63 -8.16
N ALA A 50 19.47 2.80 -7.95
CA ALA A 50 19.99 3.49 -6.77
C ALA A 50 19.42 4.91 -6.64
N GLU A 51 19.24 5.60 -7.76
CA GLU A 51 18.65 6.95 -7.79
C GLU A 51 17.18 6.91 -7.32
N ALA A 52 16.38 5.93 -7.76
CA ALA A 52 14.99 5.79 -7.32
C ALA A 52 14.91 5.52 -5.80
N VAL A 53 15.83 4.71 -5.27
CA VAL A 53 15.92 4.46 -3.83
C VAL A 53 16.25 5.75 -3.06
N GLN A 54 17.19 6.55 -3.55
CA GLN A 54 17.56 7.83 -2.94
C GLN A 54 16.39 8.83 -2.93
N VAL A 55 15.64 8.91 -4.03
CA VAL A 55 14.45 9.78 -4.12
C VAL A 55 13.39 9.39 -3.11
N PHE A 56 13.12 8.10 -2.97
CA PHE A 56 12.16 7.64 -1.98
C PHE A 56 12.63 7.86 -0.54
N ASP A 57 13.90 7.56 -0.26
CA ASP A 57 14.52 7.78 1.05
C ASP A 57 14.43 9.25 1.48
N GLU A 58 14.77 10.17 0.58
CA GLU A 58 14.66 11.62 0.82
C GLU A 58 13.23 12.03 1.09
N PHE A 59 12.27 11.55 0.31
CA PHE A 59 10.86 11.88 0.46
C PHE A 59 10.29 11.45 1.81
N ILE A 60 10.49 10.17 2.21
CA ILE A 60 9.98 9.68 3.50
C ILE A 60 10.72 10.30 4.69
N THR A 61 12.01 10.59 4.55
CA THR A 61 12.80 11.27 5.57
C THR A 61 12.23 12.66 5.83
N ARG A 62 11.94 13.43 4.81
CA ARG A 62 11.37 14.78 4.92
C ARG A 62 9.96 14.77 5.51
N LEU A 63 9.14 13.74 5.24
CA LEU A 63 7.86 13.54 5.92
C LEU A 63 8.05 13.26 7.41
N ALA A 64 8.99 12.39 7.76
CA ALA A 64 9.30 12.04 9.14
C ALA A 64 9.88 13.22 9.95
N GLU A 65 10.74 14.06 9.35
CA GLU A 65 11.26 15.28 9.96
C GLU A 65 10.14 16.26 10.33
N ARG A 66 9.08 16.29 9.52
CA ARG A 66 7.85 17.07 9.77
C ARG A 66 6.89 16.40 10.75
N LYS A 67 7.24 15.22 11.25
CA LYS A 67 6.46 14.40 12.19
C LYS A 67 5.12 13.91 11.64
N PHE A 68 4.97 13.81 10.32
CA PHE A 68 3.83 13.11 9.74
C PHE A 68 4.04 11.60 9.88
N PRO A 69 3.08 10.86 10.48
CA PRO A 69 3.05 9.42 10.37
C PRO A 69 2.93 9.00 8.90
N VAL A 70 3.75 8.05 8.44
CA VAL A 70 3.75 7.57 7.06
C VAL A 70 3.42 6.09 7.04
N PHE A 71 2.39 5.71 6.29
CA PHE A 71 1.90 4.35 6.17
C PHE A 71 2.15 3.85 4.76
N VAL A 72 2.99 2.84 4.61
CA VAL A 72 3.45 2.34 3.31
C VAL A 72 3.17 0.86 3.18
N ILE A 73 2.56 0.46 2.08
CA ILE A 73 2.46 -0.94 1.67
C ILE A 73 3.23 -1.16 0.36
N SER A 74 3.61 -2.41 0.09
CA SER A 74 4.11 -2.79 -1.22
C SER A 74 2.97 -3.04 -2.20
N GLY A 75 3.15 -2.63 -3.45
CA GLY A 75 2.30 -2.98 -4.58
C GLY A 75 2.85 -4.16 -5.39
N ASN A 76 2.27 -4.40 -6.57
CA ASN A 76 2.68 -5.52 -7.43
C ASN A 76 3.99 -5.27 -8.20
N HIS A 77 4.39 -4.01 -8.37
CA HIS A 77 5.68 -3.62 -8.94
C HIS A 77 6.81 -3.67 -7.92
N ASP A 78 6.51 -3.59 -6.64
CA ASP A 78 7.51 -3.59 -5.56
C ASP A 78 8.04 -5.00 -5.24
N SER A 79 9.25 -5.07 -4.67
CA SER A 79 9.67 -6.21 -3.84
C SER A 79 9.31 -5.90 -2.40
N ALA A 80 8.37 -6.67 -1.84
CA ALA A 80 7.94 -6.50 -0.45
C ALA A 80 9.12 -6.64 0.53
N GLU A 81 10.05 -7.57 0.26
CA GLU A 81 11.23 -7.80 1.09
C GLU A 81 12.17 -6.59 1.11
N ARG A 82 12.38 -5.96 -0.06
CA ARG A 82 13.25 -4.78 -0.19
C ARG A 82 12.62 -3.55 0.45
N LEU A 83 11.32 -3.36 0.23
CA LEU A 83 10.60 -2.23 0.78
C LEU A 83 10.50 -2.32 2.30
N ALA A 84 10.27 -3.51 2.84
CA ALA A 84 10.19 -3.75 4.29
C ALA A 84 11.54 -3.64 5.02
N PHE A 85 12.65 -3.52 4.28
CA PHE A 85 13.99 -3.44 4.87
C PHE A 85 14.11 -2.23 5.81
N GLY A 86 14.56 -2.48 7.02
CA GLY A 86 14.71 -1.43 8.05
C GLY A 86 13.40 -1.00 8.71
N GLY A 87 12.24 -1.50 8.32
CA GLY A 87 10.94 -1.07 8.80
C GLY A 87 10.81 -1.06 10.32
N ARG A 88 11.36 -2.06 11.03
CA ARG A 88 11.35 -2.08 12.51
C ARG A 88 12.09 -0.91 13.15
N LEU A 89 13.13 -0.40 12.50
CA LEU A 89 13.85 0.79 12.96
C LEU A 89 13.07 2.06 12.64
N LEU A 90 12.43 2.11 11.48
CA LEU A 90 11.67 3.25 10.99
C LEU A 90 10.36 3.46 11.78
N ASN A 91 9.77 2.40 12.32
CA ASN A 91 8.56 2.49 13.16
C ASN A 91 8.72 3.48 14.33
N SER A 92 9.92 3.52 14.95
CA SER A 92 10.20 4.47 16.05
C SER A 92 10.21 5.94 15.59
N ARG A 93 10.25 6.18 14.29
CA ARG A 93 10.21 7.50 13.67
C ARG A 93 8.85 7.83 13.03
N GLY A 94 7.85 6.98 13.25
CA GLY A 94 6.52 7.16 12.67
C GLY A 94 6.41 6.74 11.20
N ILE A 95 7.39 6.01 10.66
CA ILE A 95 7.31 5.43 9.32
C ILE A 95 6.98 3.94 9.44
N TYR A 96 5.81 3.56 9.00
CA TYR A 96 5.28 2.20 9.11
C TYR A 96 5.30 1.54 7.73
N LEU A 97 6.27 0.66 7.52
CA LEU A 97 6.37 -0.14 6.30
C LEU A 97 5.73 -1.50 6.54
N SER A 98 4.76 -1.89 5.72
CA SER A 98 4.16 -3.23 5.83
C SER A 98 5.25 -4.30 5.65
N PRO A 99 5.30 -5.32 6.52
CA PRO A 99 6.18 -6.46 6.30
C PRO A 99 5.72 -7.28 5.09
N VAL A 100 6.55 -8.22 4.65
CA VAL A 100 6.10 -9.29 3.75
C VAL A 100 4.96 -10.04 4.45
N TYR A 101 3.88 -10.33 3.70
CA TYR A 101 2.74 -11.03 4.27
C TYR A 101 3.14 -12.45 4.73
N ASP A 102 2.96 -12.69 6.00
CA ASP A 102 3.28 -13.95 6.70
C ASP A 102 2.08 -14.56 7.44
N GLY A 103 0.88 -14.04 7.17
CA GLY A 103 -0.35 -14.37 7.87
C GLY A 103 -0.88 -13.26 8.76
N THR A 104 -0.07 -12.22 8.99
CA THR A 104 -0.45 -11.08 9.83
C THR A 104 -0.50 -9.80 9.02
N VAL A 105 -1.56 -9.02 9.20
CA VAL A 105 -1.68 -7.67 8.67
C VAL A 105 -1.29 -6.68 9.76
N MET A 106 -0.30 -5.81 9.47
CA MET A 106 0.15 -4.80 10.43
C MET A 106 -0.99 -3.85 10.76
N LYS A 107 -1.27 -3.66 12.06
CA LYS A 107 -2.32 -2.79 12.60
C LYS A 107 -1.70 -1.68 13.45
N ILE A 108 -1.96 -0.41 13.13
CA ILE A 108 -1.37 0.75 13.79
C ILE A 108 -2.49 1.64 14.34
N PRO A 109 -2.46 2.01 15.63
CA PRO A 109 -3.41 2.96 16.20
C PRO A 109 -2.98 4.40 15.92
N ILE A 110 -3.94 5.24 15.51
CA ILE A 110 -3.84 6.70 15.56
C ILE A 110 -4.97 7.21 16.43
N ALA A 111 -4.66 8.10 17.37
CA ALA A 111 -5.65 8.71 18.23
C ALA A 111 -5.99 10.13 17.76
N ASP A 112 -7.28 10.44 17.73
CA ASP A 112 -7.79 11.81 17.57
C ASP A 112 -8.76 12.15 18.72
N GLN A 113 -9.43 13.30 18.61
CA GLN A 113 -10.40 13.75 19.62
C GLN A 113 -11.66 12.86 19.76
N TYR A 114 -11.89 11.97 18.80
CA TYR A 114 -13.05 11.05 18.77
C TYR A 114 -12.68 9.62 19.16
N GLY A 115 -11.42 9.33 19.46
CA GLY A 115 -10.90 8.03 19.87
C GLY A 115 -9.84 7.47 18.92
N THR A 116 -9.71 6.14 18.90
CA THR A 116 -8.71 5.46 18.07
C THR A 116 -9.22 5.21 16.65
N VAL A 117 -8.36 5.41 15.68
CA VAL A 117 -8.49 4.93 14.29
C VAL A 117 -7.42 3.88 14.06
N TRP A 118 -7.81 2.71 13.62
CA TRP A 118 -6.89 1.62 13.31
C TRP A 118 -6.53 1.62 11.82
N ILE A 119 -5.26 1.73 11.52
CA ILE A 119 -4.73 1.65 10.14
C ILE A 119 -4.20 0.24 9.91
N HIS A 120 -4.83 -0.50 9.00
CA HIS A 120 -4.43 -1.85 8.63
C HIS A 120 -3.66 -1.80 7.31
N LEU A 121 -2.41 -2.28 7.31
CA LEU A 121 -1.53 -2.25 6.15
C LEU A 121 -1.48 -3.63 5.48
N LEU A 122 -2.32 -3.84 4.47
CA LEU A 122 -2.34 -5.05 3.66
C LEU A 122 -1.49 -4.84 2.40
N PRO A 123 -0.26 -5.41 2.32
CA PRO A 123 0.54 -5.34 1.12
C PRO A 123 -0.13 -6.08 -0.04
N PHE A 124 0.36 -5.87 -1.26
CA PHE A 124 -0.07 -6.69 -2.39
C PHE A 124 0.17 -8.17 -2.11
N ILE A 125 -0.88 -8.97 -2.25
CA ILE A 125 -0.83 -10.41 -2.02
C ILE A 125 -1.26 -11.19 -3.27
N ARG A 126 -0.70 -12.39 -3.39
CA ARG A 126 -1.09 -13.36 -4.42
C ARG A 126 -1.68 -14.61 -3.76
N PRO A 127 -2.62 -15.30 -4.41
CA PRO A 127 -3.25 -16.51 -3.85
C PRO A 127 -2.23 -17.54 -3.36
N ALA A 128 -1.13 -17.70 -4.09
CA ALA A 128 -0.08 -18.65 -3.70
C ALA A 128 0.60 -18.32 -2.35
N ALA A 129 0.73 -17.05 -1.99
CA ALA A 129 1.27 -16.64 -0.70
C ALA A 129 0.27 -16.94 0.43
N VAL A 130 -1.01 -16.65 0.20
CA VAL A 130 -2.08 -16.88 1.18
C VAL A 130 -2.30 -18.37 1.43
N ARG A 131 -2.27 -19.21 0.38
CA ARG A 131 -2.34 -20.67 0.53
C ARG A 131 -1.23 -21.28 1.38
N ARG A 132 -0.03 -20.69 1.37
CA ARG A 132 1.08 -21.15 2.22
C ARG A 132 0.85 -20.84 3.70
N VAL A 133 0.11 -19.80 3.98
CA VAL A 133 -0.23 -19.38 5.36
C VAL A 133 -1.41 -20.17 5.89
N PHE A 134 -2.44 -20.33 5.09
CA PHE A 134 -3.69 -21.02 5.44
C PHE A 134 -3.75 -22.39 4.72
N GLU A 135 -2.87 -23.31 5.11
CA GLU A 135 -2.74 -24.64 4.49
C GLU A 135 -4.06 -25.42 4.54
N ASP A 136 -4.76 -25.36 5.67
CA ASP A 136 -6.04 -26.05 5.89
C ASP A 136 -7.20 -25.48 5.02
N GLU A 137 -7.06 -24.25 4.54
CA GLU A 137 -8.03 -23.58 3.68
C GLU A 137 -7.56 -23.43 2.22
N SER A 138 -6.42 -24.05 1.89
CA SER A 138 -5.75 -23.84 0.59
C SER A 138 -6.64 -24.15 -0.62
N ASP A 139 -7.52 -25.15 -0.51
CA ASP A 139 -8.46 -25.52 -1.55
C ASP A 139 -9.59 -24.50 -1.81
N LEU A 140 -9.85 -23.64 -0.82
CA LEU A 140 -10.84 -22.55 -0.89
C LEU A 140 -10.25 -21.28 -1.53
N ILE A 141 -8.93 -21.17 -1.57
CA ILE A 141 -8.21 -20.00 -2.10
C ILE A 141 -7.89 -20.24 -3.58
N THR A 142 -8.86 -20.00 -4.46
CA THR A 142 -8.75 -20.29 -5.88
C THR A 142 -8.28 -19.11 -6.73
N ASP A 143 -8.57 -17.88 -6.28
CA ASP A 143 -8.31 -16.63 -6.98
C ASP A 143 -7.91 -15.50 -6.01
N VAL A 144 -7.68 -14.30 -6.52
CA VAL A 144 -7.28 -13.14 -5.72
C VAL A 144 -8.40 -12.72 -4.76
N GLN A 145 -9.65 -12.77 -5.19
CA GLN A 145 -10.79 -12.40 -4.33
C GLN A 145 -10.91 -13.32 -3.12
N SER A 146 -10.86 -14.64 -3.33
CA SER A 146 -10.89 -15.62 -2.22
C SER A 146 -9.68 -15.50 -1.31
N ALA A 147 -8.50 -15.17 -1.87
CA ALA A 147 -7.30 -14.91 -1.07
C ALA A 147 -7.45 -13.69 -0.17
N VAL A 148 -7.90 -12.54 -0.70
CA VAL A 148 -8.11 -11.32 0.09
C VAL A 148 -9.21 -11.53 1.11
N ARG A 149 -10.29 -12.22 0.75
CA ARG A 149 -11.37 -12.57 1.68
C ARG A 149 -10.87 -13.44 2.84
N ALA A 150 -10.05 -14.45 2.56
CA ALA A 150 -9.44 -15.29 3.58
C ALA A 150 -8.57 -14.45 4.54
N VAL A 151 -7.73 -13.55 4.01
CA VAL A 151 -6.91 -12.67 4.84
C VAL A 151 -7.78 -11.80 5.75
N ILE A 152 -8.80 -11.12 5.20
CA ILE A 152 -9.68 -10.23 5.97
C ILE A 152 -10.46 -11.00 7.04
N SER A 153 -10.90 -12.23 6.76
CA SER A 153 -11.62 -13.05 7.73
C SER A 153 -10.78 -13.47 8.94
N HIS A 154 -9.45 -13.48 8.79
CA HIS A 154 -8.51 -13.78 9.88
C HIS A 154 -7.98 -12.52 10.59
N MET A 155 -8.38 -11.32 10.14
CA MET A 155 -7.99 -10.08 10.80
C MET A 155 -8.86 -9.82 12.04
N GLU A 156 -8.23 -9.31 13.09
CA GLU A 156 -8.93 -8.83 14.28
C GLU A 156 -9.48 -7.42 14.06
N ILE A 157 -10.72 -7.32 13.55
CA ILE A 157 -11.42 -6.07 13.29
C ILE A 157 -12.55 -5.92 14.30
N ASP A 158 -12.48 -4.91 15.16
CA ASP A 158 -13.58 -4.55 16.03
C ASP A 158 -14.54 -3.60 15.29
N PRO A 159 -15.79 -4.00 15.01
CA PRO A 159 -16.74 -3.17 14.27
C PRO A 159 -17.23 -1.93 15.06
N ASN A 160 -16.91 -1.83 16.35
CA ASN A 160 -17.21 -0.65 17.16
C ASN A 160 -16.08 0.39 17.13
N GLU A 161 -14.95 0.08 16.55
CA GLU A 161 -13.83 0.98 16.35
C GLU A 161 -13.76 1.45 14.90
N ARG A 162 -13.05 2.54 14.65
CA ARG A 162 -12.84 3.07 13.30
C ARG A 162 -11.67 2.33 12.65
N ASN A 163 -11.93 1.68 11.52
CA ASN A 163 -10.96 0.85 10.83
C ASN A 163 -10.72 1.36 9.40
N ILE A 164 -9.47 1.67 9.08
CA ILE A 164 -9.03 2.03 7.73
C ILE A 164 -8.15 0.90 7.19
N LEU A 165 -8.48 0.40 6.01
CA LEU A 165 -7.63 -0.52 5.27
C LEU A 165 -6.80 0.25 4.24
N VAL A 166 -5.51 -0.05 4.16
CA VAL A 166 -4.66 0.32 3.04
C VAL A 166 -4.37 -0.95 2.25
N ALA A 167 -4.74 -0.98 0.97
CA ALA A 167 -4.59 -2.15 0.12
C ALA A 167 -4.16 -1.76 -1.29
N HIS A 168 -3.55 -2.70 -2.01
CA HIS A 168 -3.12 -2.52 -3.39
C HIS A 168 -3.63 -3.70 -4.21
N GLN A 169 -4.87 -3.58 -4.71
CA GLN A 169 -5.56 -4.66 -5.41
C GLN A 169 -6.49 -4.07 -6.49
N PHE A 170 -6.72 -4.84 -7.53
CA PHE A 170 -7.63 -4.45 -8.59
C PHE A 170 -9.09 -4.69 -8.17
N VAL A 171 -9.86 -3.61 -7.97
CA VAL A 171 -11.25 -3.67 -7.51
C VAL A 171 -12.21 -3.39 -8.66
N THR A 172 -13.20 -4.28 -8.83
CA THR A 172 -14.23 -4.13 -9.89
C THR A 172 -15.12 -2.93 -9.62
N GLY A 173 -15.40 -2.16 -10.67
CA GLY A 173 -16.29 -0.99 -10.60
C GLY A 173 -15.55 0.34 -10.40
N ALA A 174 -14.24 0.32 -10.18
CA ALA A 174 -13.43 1.53 -10.23
C ALA A 174 -13.27 2.05 -11.67
N SER A 175 -13.13 3.37 -11.81
CA SER A 175 -12.80 3.99 -13.10
C SER A 175 -11.36 3.65 -13.48
N ARG A 176 -11.12 3.26 -14.71
CA ARG A 176 -9.77 2.95 -15.23
C ARG A 176 -9.21 4.12 -16.00
N CYS A 177 -7.89 4.30 -15.98
CA CYS A 177 -7.20 5.19 -16.92
C CYS A 177 -6.41 4.39 -17.97
N GLU A 178 -6.03 5.07 -19.07
CA GLU A 178 -5.31 4.44 -20.21
C GLU A 178 -3.89 3.96 -19.86
N SER A 179 -3.36 4.34 -18.70
CA SER A 179 -2.01 3.97 -18.26
C SER A 179 -1.94 2.66 -17.47
N GLU A 180 -3.07 2.02 -17.21
CA GLU A 180 -3.12 0.71 -16.56
C GLU A 180 -2.74 -0.40 -17.53
N ASP A 181 -1.83 -1.28 -17.11
CA ASP A 181 -1.52 -2.49 -17.87
C ASP A 181 -2.78 -3.37 -17.96
N ILE A 182 -3.20 -3.65 -19.21
CA ILE A 182 -4.33 -4.51 -19.48
C ILE A 182 -3.93 -5.96 -19.15
N GLN A 183 -4.18 -6.41 -17.95
CA GLN A 183 -4.20 -7.84 -17.67
C GLN A 183 -5.50 -8.42 -18.28
N ILE A 184 -5.35 -9.02 -19.45
CA ILE A 184 -6.43 -9.68 -20.17
C ILE A 184 -6.78 -10.98 -19.44
N GLY A 185 -7.87 -10.95 -18.69
CA GLY A 185 -8.46 -12.14 -18.08
C GLY A 185 -8.90 -11.92 -16.63
N GLY A 186 -10.07 -11.45 -16.41
CA GLY A 186 -10.88 -11.21 -15.22
C GLY A 186 -10.68 -12.00 -13.91
N LEU A 187 -9.58 -12.70 -13.72
CA LEU A 187 -9.28 -13.53 -12.54
C LEU A 187 -8.69 -12.73 -11.36
N ASP A 188 -8.24 -11.49 -11.61
CA ASP A 188 -7.59 -10.67 -10.57
C ASP A 188 -8.53 -9.60 -9.99
N ASN A 189 -9.79 -9.56 -10.42
CA ASN A 189 -10.78 -8.59 -9.97
C ASN A 189 -11.35 -8.97 -8.61
N ILE A 190 -11.42 -8.00 -7.72
CA ILE A 190 -12.02 -8.13 -6.40
C ILE A 190 -13.32 -7.32 -6.35
N ASP A 191 -14.39 -7.91 -5.84
CA ASP A 191 -15.62 -7.18 -5.56
C ASP A 191 -15.42 -6.28 -4.32
N ALA A 192 -15.86 -5.02 -4.39
CA ALA A 192 -15.69 -4.04 -3.32
C ALA A 192 -16.31 -4.49 -1.99
N SER A 193 -17.33 -5.37 -2.02
CA SER A 193 -17.95 -5.92 -0.81
C SER A 193 -16.99 -6.70 0.10
N VAL A 194 -15.85 -7.13 -0.42
CA VAL A 194 -14.80 -7.79 0.40
C VAL A 194 -14.27 -6.86 1.49
N PHE A 195 -14.38 -5.55 1.29
CA PHE A 195 -13.86 -4.52 2.20
C PHE A 195 -14.91 -3.90 3.13
N GLU A 196 -16.14 -4.43 3.16
CA GLU A 196 -17.26 -3.88 3.96
C GLU A 196 -17.01 -3.83 5.47
N ALA A 197 -16.03 -4.59 5.98
CA ALA A 197 -15.63 -4.55 7.38
C ALA A 197 -14.86 -3.28 7.79
N PHE A 198 -14.50 -2.43 6.83
CA PHE A 198 -13.71 -1.21 7.06
C PHE A 198 -14.56 0.04 6.78
N ASP A 199 -14.37 1.08 7.60
CA ASP A 199 -15.03 2.38 7.42
C ASP A 199 -14.49 3.13 6.20
N TYR A 200 -13.21 2.89 5.86
CA TYR A 200 -12.56 3.46 4.69
C TYR A 200 -11.49 2.50 4.16
N THR A 201 -11.37 2.44 2.84
CA THR A 201 -10.31 1.67 2.18
C THR A 201 -9.54 2.57 1.22
N ALA A 202 -8.24 2.76 1.51
CA ALA A 202 -7.30 3.44 0.61
C ALA A 202 -6.75 2.41 -0.37
N LEU A 203 -7.14 2.51 -1.64
CA LEU A 203 -6.75 1.58 -2.70
C LEU A 203 -5.67 2.19 -3.58
N GLY A 204 -4.56 1.47 -3.74
CA GLY A 204 -3.64 1.64 -4.85
C GLY A 204 -4.01 0.74 -6.03
N HIS A 205 -3.14 0.68 -7.05
CA HIS A 205 -3.29 -0.11 -8.27
C HIS A 205 -4.27 0.47 -9.30
N ILE A 206 -5.23 1.27 -8.89
CA ILE A 206 -6.24 1.88 -9.75
C ILE A 206 -5.82 3.31 -10.01
N HIS A 207 -5.38 3.58 -11.24
CA HIS A 207 -5.01 4.91 -11.68
C HIS A 207 -6.25 5.64 -12.20
N SER A 208 -6.69 6.69 -11.57
CA SER A 208 -7.87 7.49 -11.95
C SER A 208 -7.50 8.95 -12.20
#